data_3239dff1a290e291a4f50573ac2ba1eb
#
_entry.id   3239dff1a290e291a4f50573ac2ba1eb
#
_cell.length_a   1.000
_cell.length_b   1.000
_cell.length_c   1.000
_cell.angle_alpha   90.00
_cell.angle_beta   90.00
_cell.angle_gamma   90.00
#
_symmetry.space_group_name_H-M   'P 1'
#
loop_
_entity.id
_entity.type
_entity.pdbx_description
1 polymer ?
#
loop_
_entity_poly.entity_id
_entity_poly.type
_entity_poly.pdbx_seq_one_letter_code
_entity_poly.pdbx_strand_id
1 'polypeptide(L)'
;MCIRDRDNTHVVEPKYPGVVEQYINLGKCYDHNGMEGLRTAIISCMRGYKGHYQRAYRCLDAAAELMYDVRSTLDSDALEEKLSKRARGILDRELKPRKGAPAGTVKQRFLGAVTHRGQMCLWGTVECQCQRIYELSDRYGLAHRMLAHLLSGALKAGYDVVACPSPMAPDRLEHLLIPQLSLAFLSSSPAHPYPGKAYRRLLLDNAVSADLLRRSRPRLRFSQKITSALMDEAVDSLSQAKAMHDDLEALYHPYVNFELVDETALAIAAELSLL
;
A
#
# COMPACT_ATOMS: atom_id res chain seq x y z
N MET A 1 -2.27 0.19 -6.33
CA MET A 1 -3.06 1.35 -6.79
C MET A 1 -2.77 2.47 -5.81
N CYS A 2 -2.22 3.56 -6.25
CA CYS A 2 -1.90 4.67 -5.36
C CYS A 2 -3.19 5.40 -5.01
N ILE A 3 -3.48 5.63 -3.72
CA ILE A 3 -4.67 6.39 -3.25
C ILE A 3 -4.73 7.79 -3.89
N ARG A 4 -3.62 8.29 -4.41
CA ARG A 4 -3.52 9.57 -5.14
C ARG A 4 -3.75 9.47 -6.63
N ASP A 5 -3.95 8.27 -7.18
CA ASP A 5 -4.25 8.12 -8.59
C ASP A 5 -5.71 8.50 -8.84
N ARG A 6 -5.93 9.79 -8.95
CA ARG A 6 -7.26 10.40 -9.08
C ARG A 6 -7.83 10.27 -10.48
N ASP A 7 -7.06 9.76 -11.41
CA ASP A 7 -7.48 9.81 -12.80
C ASP A 7 -6.93 8.60 -13.57
N ASN A 8 -7.80 7.64 -13.86
CA ASN A 8 -7.49 6.52 -14.73
C ASN A 8 -7.15 6.98 -16.18
N THR A 9 -7.30 8.26 -16.47
CA THR A 9 -6.98 8.90 -17.74
C THR A 9 -5.66 9.68 -17.68
N HIS A 10 -4.87 9.53 -16.63
CA HIS A 10 -3.62 10.23 -16.53
C HIS A 10 -2.64 9.68 -17.56
N VAL A 11 -2.51 10.37 -18.68
CA VAL A 11 -1.43 10.16 -19.63
C VAL A 11 -0.16 10.60 -18.93
N VAL A 12 0.69 9.66 -18.59
CA VAL A 12 2.04 9.98 -18.12
C VAL A 12 2.78 10.55 -19.33
N GLU A 13 3.01 11.86 -19.34
CA GLU A 13 3.82 12.47 -20.38
C GLU A 13 5.23 11.86 -20.34
N PRO A 14 5.70 11.29 -21.45
CA PRO A 14 7.05 10.74 -21.51
C PRO A 14 8.08 11.85 -21.29
N LYS A 15 9.05 11.60 -20.43
CA LYS A 15 10.15 12.53 -20.14
C LYS A 15 11.16 12.57 -21.29
N TYR A 16 11.35 11.44 -21.95
CA TYR A 16 12.33 11.25 -23.02
C TYR A 16 11.69 10.47 -24.18
N PRO A 17 10.69 11.07 -24.86
CA PRO A 17 9.95 10.39 -25.93
C PRO A 17 10.88 10.04 -27.10
N GLY A 18 10.75 8.82 -27.60
CA GLY A 18 11.54 8.32 -28.72
C GLY A 18 13.00 7.95 -28.42
N VAL A 19 13.46 8.14 -27.17
CA VAL A 19 14.82 7.77 -26.74
C VAL A 19 14.80 6.64 -25.73
N VAL A 20 14.03 6.80 -24.65
CA VAL A 20 13.92 5.82 -23.55
C VAL A 20 12.48 5.34 -23.38
N GLU A 21 11.53 6.16 -23.77
CA GLU A 21 10.09 5.92 -23.60
C GLU A 21 9.38 5.93 -24.95
N GLN A 22 8.52 4.94 -25.16
CA GLN A 22 7.71 4.80 -26.37
C GLN A 22 6.23 4.95 -26.00
N TYR A 23 5.51 5.75 -26.78
CA TYR A 23 4.07 5.89 -26.65
C TYR A 23 3.35 4.87 -27.51
N ILE A 24 2.51 4.05 -26.90
CA ILE A 24 1.70 3.05 -27.59
C ILE A 24 0.24 3.47 -27.49
N ASN A 25 -0.36 3.80 -28.62
CA ASN A 25 -1.76 4.18 -28.70
C ASN A 25 -2.65 2.95 -28.94
N LEU A 26 -3.23 2.39 -27.86
CA LEU A 26 -4.22 1.32 -27.96
C LEU A 26 -5.61 1.81 -28.41
N GLY A 27 -5.84 3.13 -28.47
CA GLY A 27 -7.10 3.70 -28.96
C GLY A 27 -7.44 3.30 -30.41
N LYS A 28 -6.41 2.99 -31.23
CA LYS A 28 -6.60 2.46 -32.60
C LYS A 28 -7.25 1.09 -32.65
N CYS A 29 -7.29 0.37 -31.52
CA CYS A 29 -7.91 -0.96 -31.44
C CYS A 29 -9.42 -0.90 -31.19
N TYR A 30 -10.00 0.29 -31.03
CA TYR A 30 -11.45 0.46 -30.88
C TYR A 30 -12.16 0.74 -32.19
N ASP A 31 -13.36 0.16 -32.36
CA ASP A 31 -14.34 0.56 -33.37
C ASP A 31 -15.08 1.83 -32.88
N HIS A 32 -14.54 2.99 -33.21
CA HIS A 32 -15.11 4.27 -32.83
C HIS A 32 -16.53 4.50 -33.36
N ASN A 33 -16.80 4.05 -34.57
CA ASN A 33 -18.12 4.22 -35.22
C ASN A 33 -19.19 3.38 -34.53
N GLY A 34 -18.87 2.11 -34.20
CA GLY A 34 -19.77 1.22 -33.49
C GLY A 34 -20.10 1.73 -32.07
N MET A 35 -19.18 2.46 -31.43
CA MET A 35 -19.37 2.98 -30.07
C MET A 35 -20.19 4.28 -29.97
N GLU A 36 -20.44 4.99 -31.08
CA GLU A 36 -21.17 6.29 -31.02
C GLU A 36 -22.55 6.17 -30.35
N GLY A 37 -23.28 5.08 -30.65
CA GLY A 37 -24.59 4.79 -30.05
C GLY A 37 -24.56 4.53 -28.53
N LEU A 38 -23.38 4.18 -27.97
CA LEU A 38 -23.21 3.85 -26.54
C LEU A 38 -22.76 5.04 -25.69
N ARG A 39 -22.54 6.21 -26.29
CA ARG A 39 -21.97 7.39 -25.62
C ARG A 39 -22.66 7.71 -24.30
N THR A 40 -23.99 7.74 -24.27
CA THR A 40 -24.74 8.09 -23.06
C THR A 40 -24.59 7.03 -21.97
N ALA A 41 -24.63 5.75 -22.31
CA ALA A 41 -24.44 4.63 -21.39
C ALA A 41 -23.02 4.64 -20.80
N ILE A 42 -22.00 4.81 -21.63
CA ILE A 42 -20.58 4.91 -21.21
C ILE A 42 -20.39 6.08 -20.23
N ILE A 43 -20.87 7.28 -20.57
CA ILE A 43 -20.75 8.46 -19.70
C ILE A 43 -21.47 8.23 -18.36
N SER A 44 -22.65 7.60 -18.37
CA SER A 44 -23.39 7.29 -17.16
C SER A 44 -22.64 6.31 -16.26
N CYS A 45 -22.14 5.20 -16.80
CA CYS A 45 -21.32 4.24 -16.07
C CYS A 45 -20.05 4.91 -15.49
N MET A 46 -19.33 5.70 -16.29
CA MET A 46 -18.14 6.43 -15.85
C MET A 46 -18.42 7.40 -14.69
N ARG A 47 -19.52 8.10 -14.73
CA ARG A 47 -19.93 9.01 -13.63
C ARG A 47 -20.28 8.21 -12.36
N GLY A 48 -20.98 7.10 -12.54
CA GLY A 48 -21.39 6.24 -11.42
C GLY A 48 -20.19 5.68 -10.68
N TYR A 49 -19.27 4.98 -11.36
CA TYR A 49 -18.14 4.37 -10.68
C TYR A 49 -17.20 5.42 -10.05
N LYS A 50 -17.00 6.59 -10.71
CA LYS A 50 -16.24 7.70 -10.11
C LYS A 50 -16.90 8.21 -8.81
N GLY A 51 -18.21 8.25 -8.75
CA GLY A 51 -18.97 8.61 -7.54
C GLY A 51 -18.69 7.65 -6.37
N HIS A 52 -18.66 6.34 -6.65
CA HIS A 52 -18.33 5.33 -5.64
C HIS A 52 -16.87 5.41 -5.19
N TYR A 53 -15.90 5.62 -6.08
CA TYR A 53 -14.51 5.88 -5.70
C TYR A 53 -14.37 7.11 -4.80
N GLN A 54 -15.04 8.22 -5.14
CA GLN A 54 -15.00 9.43 -4.32
C GLN A 54 -15.59 9.20 -2.92
N ARG A 55 -16.63 8.38 -2.81
CA ARG A 55 -17.21 7.99 -1.52
C ARG A 55 -16.23 7.14 -0.72
N ALA A 56 -15.63 6.12 -1.35
CA ALA A 56 -14.63 5.28 -0.72
C ALA A 56 -13.46 6.10 -0.17
N TYR A 57 -12.89 7.01 -0.96
CA TYR A 57 -11.77 7.86 -0.52
C TYR A 57 -12.15 8.76 0.66
N ARG A 58 -13.35 9.34 0.67
CA ARG A 58 -13.82 10.12 1.83
C ARG A 58 -13.90 9.28 3.11
N CYS A 59 -14.36 8.04 3.01
CA CYS A 59 -14.39 7.14 4.15
C CYS A 59 -12.99 6.76 4.61
N LEU A 60 -12.06 6.50 3.68
CA LEU A 60 -10.66 6.18 3.99
C LEU A 60 -9.94 7.37 4.62
N ASP A 61 -10.15 8.58 4.12
CA ASP A 61 -9.57 9.80 4.70
C ASP A 61 -10.07 10.02 6.13
N ALA A 62 -11.38 9.87 6.36
CA ALA A 62 -11.96 9.98 7.71
C ALA A 62 -11.43 8.90 8.66
N ALA A 63 -11.25 7.66 8.18
CA ALA A 63 -10.65 6.59 8.94
C ALA A 63 -9.18 6.89 9.30
N ALA A 64 -8.40 7.44 8.36
CA ALA A 64 -7.00 7.83 8.58
C ALA A 64 -6.87 8.92 9.65
N GLU A 65 -7.78 9.91 9.67
CA GLU A 65 -7.83 10.96 10.69
C GLU A 65 -8.13 10.40 12.08
N LEU A 66 -9.07 9.47 12.21
CA LEU A 66 -9.33 8.78 13.48
C LEU A 66 -8.14 7.95 13.94
N MET A 67 -7.45 7.27 13.03
CA MET A 67 -6.22 6.55 13.35
C MET A 67 -5.09 7.50 13.78
N TYR A 68 -5.02 8.70 13.20
CA TYR A 68 -4.10 9.75 13.65
C TYR A 68 -4.42 10.18 15.09
N ASP A 69 -5.70 10.45 15.40
CA ASP A 69 -6.16 10.81 16.73
C ASP A 69 -5.81 9.76 17.79
N VAL A 70 -5.97 8.47 17.47
CA VAL A 70 -5.57 7.36 18.34
C VAL A 70 -4.07 7.43 18.65
N ARG A 71 -3.22 7.61 17.65
CA ARG A 71 -1.77 7.69 17.83
C ARG A 71 -1.36 8.91 18.65
N SER A 72 -1.94 10.07 18.36
CA SER A 72 -1.71 11.31 19.11
C SER A 72 -2.13 11.20 20.58
N THR A 73 -3.24 10.50 20.84
CA THR A 73 -3.70 10.25 22.21
C THR A 73 -2.72 9.38 23.02
N LEU A 74 -1.98 8.50 22.36
CA LEU A 74 -1.02 7.58 23.00
C LEU A 74 0.42 8.10 22.94
N ASP A 75 0.64 9.28 22.36
CA ASP A 75 1.96 9.85 22.20
C ASP A 75 2.57 10.25 23.54
N SER A 76 3.87 9.91 23.73
CA SER A 76 4.67 10.32 24.90
C SER A 76 6.15 10.05 24.65
N ASP A 77 7.02 10.84 25.27
CA ASP A 77 8.48 10.66 25.22
C ASP A 77 8.89 9.26 25.71
N ALA A 78 8.22 8.75 26.75
CA ALA A 78 8.47 7.40 27.27
C ALA A 78 8.13 6.28 26.27
N LEU A 79 7.11 6.48 25.43
CA LEU A 79 6.79 5.55 24.35
C LEU A 79 7.90 5.57 23.31
N GLU A 80 8.30 6.75 22.86
CA GLU A 80 9.36 6.93 21.85
C GLU A 80 10.70 6.34 22.34
N GLU A 81 11.07 6.58 23.58
CA GLU A 81 12.28 5.99 24.16
C GLU A 81 12.24 4.46 24.16
N LYS A 82 11.11 3.86 24.55
CA LYS A 82 10.95 2.39 24.55
C LYS A 82 11.03 1.81 23.14
N LEU A 83 10.38 2.43 22.14
CA LEU A 83 10.40 1.95 20.75
C LEU A 83 11.80 2.11 20.14
N SER A 84 12.45 3.25 20.34
CA SER A 84 13.82 3.51 19.91
C SER A 84 14.82 2.51 20.53
N LYS A 85 14.71 2.23 21.84
CA LYS A 85 15.56 1.25 22.54
C LYS A 85 15.35 -0.17 21.96
N ARG A 86 14.11 -0.57 21.71
CA ARG A 86 13.81 -1.87 21.07
C ARG A 86 14.40 -1.95 19.67
N ALA A 87 14.24 -0.88 18.86
CA ALA A 87 14.82 -0.83 17.52
C ALA A 87 16.34 -0.96 17.55
N ARG A 88 17.03 -0.21 18.42
CA ARG A 88 18.49 -0.33 18.61
C ARG A 88 18.92 -1.75 18.94
N GLY A 89 18.27 -2.40 19.91
CA GLY A 89 18.60 -3.78 20.27
C GLY A 89 18.39 -4.79 19.14
N ILE A 90 17.50 -4.51 18.18
CA ILE A 90 17.35 -5.32 16.95
C ILE A 90 18.48 -5.00 15.98
N LEU A 91 18.77 -3.72 15.74
CA LEU A 91 19.87 -3.28 14.86
C LEU A 91 21.19 -3.90 15.28
N ASP A 92 21.53 -3.84 16.56
CA ASP A 92 22.78 -4.38 17.13
C ASP A 92 22.90 -5.90 16.92
N ARG A 93 21.77 -6.61 16.97
CA ARG A 93 21.74 -8.07 16.82
C ARG A 93 21.74 -8.53 15.37
N GLU A 94 20.97 -7.86 14.50
CA GLU A 94 20.67 -8.34 13.15
C GLU A 94 21.51 -7.66 12.06
N LEU A 95 21.91 -6.41 12.27
CA LEU A 95 22.58 -5.59 11.27
C LEU A 95 24.03 -5.31 11.65
N LYS A 96 24.97 -6.05 11.09
CA LYS A 96 26.39 -5.73 11.21
C LYS A 96 26.76 -4.68 10.18
N PRO A 97 27.39 -3.55 10.57
CA PRO A 97 27.82 -2.53 9.62
C PRO A 97 28.74 -3.13 8.53
N ARG A 98 28.47 -2.81 7.29
CA ARG A 98 29.29 -3.22 6.14
C ARG A 98 30.48 -2.25 6.02
N LYS A 99 31.66 -2.73 6.41
CA LYS A 99 32.89 -1.91 6.38
C LYS A 99 33.16 -1.41 4.95
N GLY A 100 33.34 -0.10 4.80
CA GLY A 100 33.67 0.52 3.51
C GLY A 100 32.48 0.62 2.51
N ALA A 101 31.30 0.14 2.87
CA ALA A 101 30.13 0.31 2.01
C ALA A 101 29.57 1.73 2.13
N PRO A 102 29.05 2.32 1.04
CA PRO A 102 28.28 3.56 1.11
C PRO A 102 26.98 3.33 1.92
N ALA A 103 26.30 4.42 2.29
CA ALA A 103 24.97 4.33 2.86
C ALA A 103 24.05 3.58 1.88
N GLY A 104 23.16 2.76 2.44
CA GLY A 104 22.18 2.02 1.64
C GLY A 104 21.17 2.91 0.96
N THR A 105 20.47 2.37 -0.02
CA THR A 105 19.41 3.06 -0.79
C THR A 105 18.02 2.61 -0.37
N VAL A 106 17.02 3.47 -0.62
CA VAL A 106 15.61 3.18 -0.33
C VAL A 106 14.85 2.97 -1.63
N LYS A 107 14.17 1.82 -1.74
CA LYS A 107 13.14 1.60 -2.76
C LYS A 107 11.77 1.63 -2.08
N GLN A 108 10.87 2.49 -2.53
CA GLN A 108 9.50 2.51 -2.00
C GLN A 108 8.58 1.63 -2.83
N ARG A 109 7.79 0.78 -2.15
CA ARG A 109 6.76 -0.08 -2.77
C ARG A 109 5.58 -0.22 -1.82
N PHE A 110 4.37 -0.20 -2.36
CA PHE A 110 3.20 -0.61 -1.58
C PHE A 110 3.14 -2.14 -1.53
N LEU A 111 3.02 -2.69 -0.32
CA LEU A 111 2.85 -4.12 -0.10
C LEU A 111 1.37 -4.48 0.03
N GLY A 112 0.55 -3.54 0.44
CA GLY A 112 -0.88 -3.70 0.63
C GLY A 112 -1.71 -2.59 -0.01
N ALA A 113 -3.01 -2.81 -0.07
CA ALA A 113 -4.01 -1.86 -0.52
C ALA A 113 -5.36 -2.13 0.15
N VAL A 114 -6.21 -1.11 0.22
CA VAL A 114 -7.63 -1.29 0.47
C VAL A 114 -8.33 -1.50 -0.86
N THR A 115 -9.04 -2.61 -1.00
CA THR A 115 -9.67 -3.05 -2.26
C THR A 115 -11.14 -3.36 -2.03
N HIS A 116 -11.86 -3.68 -3.11
CA HIS A 116 -13.23 -4.21 -3.04
C HIS A 116 -13.37 -5.53 -2.26
N ARG A 117 -12.26 -6.21 -1.97
CA ARG A 117 -12.20 -7.43 -1.15
C ARG A 117 -11.76 -7.17 0.29
N GLY A 118 -11.67 -5.91 0.70
CA GLY A 118 -11.11 -5.50 1.97
C GLY A 118 -9.66 -5.08 1.90
N GLN A 119 -9.03 -4.97 3.04
CA GLN A 119 -7.61 -4.68 3.16
C GLN A 119 -6.81 -5.93 2.76
N MET A 120 -5.97 -5.80 1.76
CA MET A 120 -5.11 -6.88 1.26
C MET A 120 -3.64 -6.54 1.49
N CYS A 121 -2.83 -7.57 1.69
CA CYS A 121 -1.38 -7.47 1.75
C CYS A 121 -0.75 -8.67 1.03
N LEU A 122 0.28 -8.41 0.23
CA LEU A 122 0.96 -9.41 -0.58
C LEU A 122 2.05 -10.12 0.26
N TRP A 123 1.64 -10.84 1.30
CA TRP A 123 2.55 -11.53 2.22
C TRP A 123 3.50 -12.50 1.52
N GLY A 124 3.02 -13.22 0.51
CA GLY A 124 3.84 -14.13 -0.29
C GLY A 124 5.04 -13.45 -0.95
N THR A 125 4.93 -12.17 -1.34
CA THR A 125 6.08 -11.40 -1.88
C THR A 125 7.17 -11.20 -0.83
N VAL A 126 6.78 -11.02 0.44
CA VAL A 126 7.74 -10.89 1.55
C VAL A 126 8.42 -12.23 1.81
N GLU A 127 7.64 -13.30 1.88
CA GLU A 127 8.13 -14.66 2.17
C GLU A 127 9.10 -15.18 1.10
N CYS A 128 8.90 -14.78 -0.17
CA CYS A 128 9.85 -15.08 -1.25
C CYS A 128 11.20 -14.36 -1.11
N GLN A 129 11.22 -13.18 -0.46
CA GLN A 129 12.42 -12.36 -0.35
C GLN A 129 13.10 -12.46 1.02
N CYS A 130 12.35 -12.77 2.07
CA CYS A 130 12.80 -12.70 3.45
C CYS A 130 12.32 -13.92 4.25
N GLN A 131 13.27 -14.67 4.81
CA GLN A 131 12.95 -15.85 5.65
C GLN A 131 12.78 -15.50 7.14
N ARG A 132 13.47 -14.44 7.60
CA ARG A 132 13.38 -14.00 8.99
C ARG A 132 12.46 -12.80 9.13
N ILE A 133 11.24 -13.07 9.58
CA ILE A 133 10.18 -12.08 9.67
C ILE A 133 9.96 -11.70 11.13
N TYR A 134 10.17 -10.42 11.43
CA TYR A 134 9.75 -9.81 12.69
C TYR A 134 8.33 -9.27 12.52
N GLU A 135 7.39 -9.83 13.25
CA GLU A 135 6.04 -9.31 13.31
C GLU A 135 5.91 -8.26 14.41
N LEU A 136 5.57 -7.06 14.03
CA LEU A 136 5.25 -5.95 14.91
C LEU A 136 3.73 -5.94 15.13
N SER A 137 3.28 -6.61 16.18
CA SER A 137 1.86 -6.63 16.54
C SER A 137 1.47 -5.27 17.11
N ASP A 138 0.64 -4.55 16.38
CA ASP A 138 0.37 -3.14 16.54
C ASP A 138 -1.13 -2.83 16.39
N ARG A 139 -1.81 -2.68 17.51
CA ARG A 139 -3.24 -2.34 17.53
C ARG A 139 -3.49 -0.85 17.25
N TYR A 140 -2.53 0.00 17.54
CA TYR A 140 -2.72 1.45 17.60
C TYR A 140 -1.97 2.23 16.53
N GLY A 141 -1.30 1.55 15.62
CA GLY A 141 -0.56 2.18 14.53
C GLY A 141 0.76 2.83 14.96
N LEU A 142 1.46 2.25 15.92
CA LEU A 142 2.71 2.76 16.50
C LEU A 142 3.97 2.25 15.76
N ALA A 143 3.82 1.23 14.92
CA ALA A 143 4.93 0.54 14.25
C ALA A 143 5.78 1.48 13.41
N HIS A 144 5.17 2.49 12.77
CA HIS A 144 5.88 3.45 11.93
C HIS A 144 7.07 4.13 12.63
N ARG A 145 6.96 4.40 13.95
CA ARG A 145 8.05 4.99 14.77
C ARG A 145 9.23 4.05 14.85
N MET A 146 8.97 2.80 15.24
CA MET A 146 10.00 1.79 15.34
C MET A 146 10.64 1.49 13.98
N LEU A 147 9.82 1.40 12.91
CA LEU A 147 10.27 1.19 11.54
C LEU A 147 11.15 2.34 11.04
N ALA A 148 10.89 3.59 11.43
CA ALA A 148 11.73 4.72 11.07
C ALA A 148 13.15 4.60 11.67
N HIS A 149 13.27 4.14 12.91
CA HIS A 149 14.57 3.86 13.53
C HIS A 149 15.29 2.70 12.84
N LEU A 150 14.57 1.62 12.51
CA LEU A 150 15.12 0.47 11.80
C LEU A 150 15.59 0.84 10.40
N LEU A 151 14.80 1.64 9.66
CA LEU A 151 15.18 2.17 8.35
C LEU A 151 16.47 2.98 8.42
N SER A 152 16.52 3.98 9.31
CA SER A 152 17.72 4.82 9.48
C SER A 152 18.95 3.99 9.85
N GLY A 153 18.80 3.01 10.74
CA GLY A 153 19.88 2.12 11.14
C GLY A 153 20.37 1.21 10.00
N ALA A 154 19.45 0.66 9.20
CA ALA A 154 19.78 -0.19 8.05
C ALA A 154 20.57 0.57 6.97
N LEU A 155 20.14 1.78 6.65
CA LEU A 155 20.82 2.65 5.68
C LEU A 155 22.23 3.02 6.14
N LYS A 156 22.38 3.41 7.44
CA LYS A 156 23.71 3.71 8.03
C LYS A 156 24.63 2.51 8.07
N ALA A 157 24.08 1.31 8.20
CA ALA A 157 24.84 0.06 8.14
C ALA A 157 25.21 -0.38 6.71
N GLY A 158 24.77 0.35 5.66
CA GLY A 158 25.09 0.09 4.26
C GLY A 158 24.18 -0.92 3.58
N TYR A 159 22.97 -1.15 4.07
CA TYR A 159 21.99 -2.06 3.47
C TYR A 159 20.92 -1.31 2.68
N ASP A 160 20.65 -1.81 1.48
CA ASP A 160 19.50 -1.34 0.71
C ASP A 160 18.21 -1.90 1.30
N VAL A 161 17.17 -1.08 1.30
CA VAL A 161 15.90 -1.41 1.91
C VAL A 161 14.73 -1.21 0.95
N VAL A 162 13.72 -2.07 1.08
CA VAL A 162 12.40 -1.83 0.50
C VAL A 162 11.51 -1.30 1.62
N ALA A 163 11.19 -0.02 1.54
CA ALA A 163 10.32 0.68 2.47
C ALA A 163 8.89 0.60 1.94
N CYS A 164 7.99 0.02 2.74
CA CYS A 164 6.59 -0.12 2.36
C CYS A 164 5.74 0.84 3.20
N PRO A 165 5.32 1.97 2.62
CA PRO A 165 4.42 2.89 3.31
C PRO A 165 3.02 2.31 3.44
N SER A 166 2.28 2.82 4.42
CA SER A 166 0.87 2.50 4.57
C SER A 166 0.04 3.09 3.42
N PRO A 167 -0.85 2.32 2.78
CA PRO A 167 -1.74 2.86 1.77
C PRO A 167 -2.70 3.93 2.28
N MET A 168 -3.00 3.92 3.59
CA MET A 168 -3.86 4.89 4.26
C MET A 168 -3.12 6.18 4.68
N ALA A 169 -1.78 6.10 4.86
CA ALA A 169 -0.93 7.21 5.28
C ALA A 169 0.45 7.04 4.65
N PRO A 170 0.65 7.46 3.37
CA PRO A 170 1.88 7.21 2.61
C PRO A 170 3.14 7.85 3.18
N ASP A 171 3.01 8.79 4.09
CA ASP A 171 4.08 9.40 4.86
C ASP A 171 4.62 8.49 6.00
N ARG A 172 3.96 7.35 6.26
CA ARG A 172 4.27 6.42 7.35
C ARG A 172 4.61 5.04 6.85
N LEU A 173 5.66 4.48 7.42
CA LEU A 173 6.05 3.10 7.13
C LEU A 173 5.10 2.11 7.80
N GLU A 174 4.70 1.10 7.07
CA GLU A 174 3.93 -0.04 7.55
C GLU A 174 4.78 -1.32 7.59
N HIS A 175 5.69 -1.49 6.59
CA HIS A 175 6.61 -2.61 6.54
C HIS A 175 7.99 -2.17 6.06
N LEU A 176 9.01 -2.96 6.39
CA LEU A 176 10.40 -2.73 5.98
C LEU A 176 11.05 -4.07 5.64
N LEU A 177 11.63 -4.19 4.43
CA LEU A 177 12.36 -5.37 4.01
C LEU A 177 13.83 -5.03 3.76
N ILE A 178 14.70 -5.94 4.16
CA ILE A 178 16.16 -5.89 3.91
C ILE A 178 16.53 -7.21 3.22
N PRO A 179 16.31 -7.33 1.89
CA PRO A 179 16.49 -8.59 1.17
C PRO A 179 17.90 -9.16 1.29
N GLN A 180 18.93 -8.31 1.32
CA GLN A 180 20.34 -8.71 1.49
C GLN A 180 20.60 -9.49 2.79
N LEU A 181 19.76 -9.33 3.81
CA LEU A 181 19.81 -10.05 5.07
C LEU A 181 18.72 -11.13 5.19
N SER A 182 17.89 -11.28 4.16
CA SER A 182 16.68 -12.11 4.21
C SER A 182 15.81 -11.79 5.44
N LEU A 183 15.67 -10.48 5.74
CA LEU A 183 15.07 -9.95 6.95
C LEU A 183 13.92 -8.99 6.62
N ALA A 184 12.78 -9.17 7.27
CA ALA A 184 11.64 -8.26 7.13
C ALA A 184 11.05 -7.88 8.50
N PHE A 185 10.47 -6.69 8.57
CA PHE A 185 9.69 -6.17 9.69
C PHE A 185 8.30 -5.85 9.18
N LEU A 186 7.31 -6.58 9.65
CA LEU A 186 5.92 -6.46 9.21
C LEU A 186 5.05 -5.96 10.34
N SER A 187 4.31 -4.89 10.11
CA SER A 187 3.23 -4.50 11.00
C SER A 187 2.01 -5.39 10.79
N SER A 188 1.41 -5.84 11.86
CA SER A 188 0.16 -6.59 11.87
C SER A 188 -0.79 -6.03 12.92
N SER A 189 -2.08 -6.13 12.68
CA SER A 189 -3.12 -5.70 13.62
C SER A 189 -4.15 -6.80 13.85
N PRO A 190 -5.00 -6.73 14.88
CA PRO A 190 -6.10 -7.66 15.05
C PRO A 190 -7.07 -7.72 13.87
N ALA A 191 -7.25 -6.59 13.16
CA ALA A 191 -8.08 -6.52 11.96
C ALA A 191 -7.36 -7.06 10.71
N HIS A 192 -6.03 -7.03 10.69
CA HIS A 192 -5.22 -7.48 9.56
C HIS A 192 -3.96 -8.22 10.07
N PRO A 193 -4.12 -9.48 10.52
CA PRO A 193 -3.04 -10.27 11.08
C PRO A 193 -2.10 -10.78 9.98
N TYR A 194 -0.81 -10.95 10.33
CA TYR A 194 0.12 -11.70 9.50
C TYR A 194 -0.20 -13.21 9.62
N PRO A 195 -0.52 -13.90 8.51
CA PRO A 195 -0.96 -15.30 8.55
C PRO A 195 0.20 -16.30 8.66
N GLY A 196 1.43 -15.88 8.37
CA GLY A 196 2.61 -16.73 8.33
C GLY A 196 3.24 -16.95 9.71
N LYS A 197 4.34 -17.70 9.73
CA LYS A 197 5.12 -17.98 10.95
C LYS A 197 6.18 -16.89 11.12
N ALA A 198 6.00 -16.02 12.12
CA ALA A 198 6.99 -15.03 12.48
C ALA A 198 8.24 -15.67 13.14
N TYR A 199 9.45 -15.20 12.73
CA TYR A 199 10.70 -15.51 13.45
C TYR A 199 10.64 -14.96 14.89
N ARG A 200 10.13 -13.73 15.03
CA ARG A 200 9.85 -13.11 16.33
C ARG A 200 8.61 -12.23 16.23
N ARG A 201 7.80 -12.24 17.30
CA ARG A 201 6.66 -11.34 17.45
C ARG A 201 6.94 -10.33 18.56
N LEU A 202 6.74 -9.06 18.28
CA LEU A 202 6.89 -7.94 19.20
C LEU A 202 5.54 -7.28 19.42
N LEU A 203 5.07 -7.28 20.65
CA LEU A 203 3.83 -6.60 21.04
C LEU A 203 4.14 -5.13 21.30
N LEU A 204 3.78 -4.23 20.39
CA LEU A 204 4.07 -2.81 20.50
C LEU A 204 3.17 -2.12 21.53
N ASP A 205 1.97 -2.62 21.71
CA ASP A 205 1.02 -2.12 22.73
C ASP A 205 1.64 -2.11 24.14
N ASN A 206 2.56 -3.04 24.45
CA ASN A 206 3.27 -3.11 25.73
C ASN A 206 4.27 -1.97 25.94
N ALA A 207 4.54 -1.17 24.93
CA ALA A 207 5.37 0.03 25.09
C ALA A 207 4.56 1.21 25.66
N VAL A 208 3.25 1.23 25.49
CA VAL A 208 2.36 2.26 26.00
C VAL A 208 2.18 2.09 27.51
N SER A 209 2.07 3.19 28.23
CA SER A 209 1.78 3.18 29.66
C SER A 209 0.40 2.55 29.94
N ALA A 210 0.31 1.62 30.89
CA ALA A 210 -0.95 0.99 31.28
C ALA A 210 -1.97 2.01 31.79
N ASP A 211 -1.50 3.05 32.49
CA ASP A 211 -2.37 4.12 32.99
C ASP A 211 -2.94 4.96 31.86
N LEU A 212 -2.14 5.26 30.85
CA LEU A 212 -2.59 5.99 29.66
C LEU A 212 -3.63 5.17 28.89
N LEU A 213 -3.37 3.88 28.67
CA LEU A 213 -4.32 2.97 28.03
C LEU A 213 -5.64 2.88 28.79
N ARG A 214 -5.58 2.78 30.11
CA ARG A 214 -6.77 2.72 30.99
C ARG A 214 -7.62 3.98 30.86
N ARG A 215 -6.99 5.15 30.98
CA ARG A 215 -7.68 6.47 30.89
C ARG A 215 -8.25 6.73 29.49
N SER A 216 -7.54 6.35 28.44
CA SER A 216 -7.95 6.57 27.05
C SER A 216 -8.89 5.50 26.50
N ARG A 217 -9.15 4.42 27.24
CA ARG A 217 -9.90 3.24 26.78
C ARG A 217 -11.25 3.55 26.12
N PRO A 218 -12.11 4.44 26.66
CA PRO A 218 -13.38 4.75 26.00
C PRO A 218 -13.17 5.41 24.63
N ARG A 219 -12.25 6.37 24.52
CA ARG A 219 -11.89 7.05 23.28
C ARG A 219 -11.32 6.09 22.24
N LEU A 220 -10.36 5.25 22.66
CA LEU A 220 -9.74 4.25 21.78
C LEU A 220 -10.78 3.25 21.22
N ARG A 221 -11.72 2.78 22.05
CA ARG A 221 -12.81 1.90 21.60
C ARG A 221 -13.74 2.58 20.62
N PHE A 222 -14.10 3.83 20.90
CA PHE A 222 -14.94 4.62 20.00
C PHE A 222 -14.25 4.78 18.64
N SER A 223 -13.00 5.26 18.63
CA SER A 223 -12.24 5.47 17.39
C SER A 223 -12.09 4.16 16.61
N GLN A 224 -11.77 3.03 17.26
CA GLN A 224 -11.68 1.73 16.60
C GLN A 224 -13.01 1.31 15.95
N LYS A 225 -14.14 1.48 16.66
CA LYS A 225 -15.46 1.13 16.13
C LYS A 225 -15.82 1.96 14.90
N ILE A 226 -15.58 3.27 14.95
CA ILE A 226 -15.90 4.17 13.82
C ILE A 226 -14.93 3.90 12.65
N THR A 227 -13.64 3.72 12.92
CA THR A 227 -12.65 3.36 11.88
C THR A 227 -13.08 2.07 11.17
N SER A 228 -13.47 1.03 11.90
CA SER A 228 -13.97 -0.22 11.28
C SER A 228 -15.18 0.04 10.39
N ALA A 229 -16.18 0.77 10.87
CA ALA A 229 -17.36 1.08 10.07
C ALA A 229 -17.05 1.90 8.81
N LEU A 230 -16.11 2.84 8.89
CA LEU A 230 -15.66 3.63 7.73
C LEU A 230 -14.89 2.75 6.73
N MET A 231 -14.09 1.81 7.21
CA MET A 231 -13.39 0.85 6.36
C MET A 231 -14.36 -0.08 5.63
N ASP A 232 -15.38 -0.59 6.34
CA ASP A 232 -16.41 -1.45 5.77
C ASP A 232 -17.20 -0.70 4.68
N GLU A 233 -17.59 0.55 4.93
CA GLU A 233 -18.25 1.42 3.95
C GLU A 233 -17.38 1.73 2.74
N ALA A 234 -16.07 1.94 2.94
CA ALA A 234 -15.13 2.16 1.85
C ALA A 234 -15.01 0.91 0.97
N VAL A 235 -14.92 -0.27 1.56
CA VAL A 235 -14.87 -1.56 0.85
C VAL A 235 -16.15 -1.80 0.05
N ASP A 236 -17.32 -1.53 0.64
CA ASP A 236 -18.60 -1.63 -0.05
C ASP A 236 -18.68 -0.67 -1.25
N SER A 237 -18.29 0.59 -1.06
CA SER A 237 -18.20 1.57 -2.15
C SER A 237 -17.24 1.15 -3.25
N LEU A 238 -16.08 0.55 -2.91
CA LEU A 238 -15.14 0.01 -3.90
C LEU A 238 -15.72 -1.21 -4.63
N SER A 239 -16.52 -2.03 -3.95
CA SER A 239 -17.22 -3.17 -4.56
C SER A 239 -18.25 -2.70 -5.59
N GLN A 240 -19.02 -1.66 -5.26
CA GLN A 240 -19.98 -1.04 -6.18
C GLN A 240 -19.26 -0.38 -7.37
N ALA A 241 -18.13 0.31 -7.11
CA ALA A 241 -17.31 0.86 -8.18
C ALA A 241 -16.80 -0.24 -9.14
N LYS A 242 -16.36 -1.39 -8.60
CA LYS A 242 -15.89 -2.51 -9.40
C LYS A 242 -17.01 -3.10 -10.26
N ALA A 243 -18.21 -3.30 -9.71
CA ALA A 243 -19.36 -3.80 -10.46
C ALA A 243 -19.71 -2.87 -11.63
N MET A 244 -19.78 -1.56 -11.39
CA MET A 244 -20.03 -0.58 -12.47
C MET A 244 -18.89 -0.50 -13.48
N HIS A 245 -17.65 -0.75 -13.06
CA HIS A 245 -16.52 -0.83 -14.00
C HIS A 245 -16.61 -2.07 -14.88
N ASP A 246 -17.08 -3.20 -14.34
CA ASP A 246 -17.33 -4.43 -15.12
C ASP A 246 -18.43 -4.21 -16.16
N ASP A 247 -19.50 -3.50 -15.78
CA ASP A 247 -20.56 -3.09 -16.71
C ASP A 247 -19.99 -2.19 -17.83
N LEU A 248 -19.08 -1.28 -17.49
CA LEU A 248 -18.42 -0.42 -18.46
C LEU A 248 -17.51 -1.23 -19.40
N GLU A 249 -16.74 -2.16 -18.89
CA GLU A 249 -15.93 -3.07 -19.71
C GLU A 249 -16.80 -3.88 -20.69
N ALA A 250 -17.96 -4.37 -20.22
CA ALA A 250 -18.89 -5.09 -21.06
C ALA A 250 -19.45 -4.25 -22.22
N LEU A 251 -19.60 -2.93 -22.03
CA LEU A 251 -19.98 -2.00 -23.11
C LEU A 251 -18.86 -1.83 -24.17
N TYR A 252 -17.61 -1.81 -23.75
CA TYR A 252 -16.46 -1.64 -24.66
C TYR A 252 -16.06 -2.93 -25.37
N HIS A 253 -16.12 -4.07 -24.68
CA HIS A 253 -15.58 -5.35 -25.14
C HIS A 253 -15.98 -5.74 -26.57
N PRO A 254 -17.25 -5.61 -27.02
CA PRO A 254 -17.65 -5.95 -28.39
C PRO A 254 -17.00 -5.08 -29.48
N TYR A 255 -16.45 -3.94 -29.10
CA TYR A 255 -15.88 -2.93 -30.01
C TYR A 255 -14.35 -2.86 -29.94
N VAL A 256 -13.71 -3.80 -29.25
CA VAL A 256 -12.25 -3.91 -29.19
C VAL A 256 -11.76 -4.98 -30.15
N ASN A 257 -10.84 -4.62 -31.02
CA ASN A 257 -10.13 -5.59 -31.86
C ASN A 257 -8.96 -6.18 -31.04
N PHE A 258 -9.21 -7.34 -30.40
CA PHE A 258 -8.22 -8.02 -29.58
C PHE A 258 -7.07 -8.62 -30.40
N GLU A 259 -7.29 -9.03 -31.66
CA GLU A 259 -6.23 -9.50 -32.54
C GLU A 259 -5.18 -8.40 -32.75
N LEU A 260 -5.62 -7.16 -33.00
CA LEU A 260 -4.73 -6.02 -33.14
C LEU A 260 -4.01 -5.66 -31.82
N VAL A 261 -4.66 -5.89 -30.66
CA VAL A 261 -4.02 -5.72 -29.34
C VAL A 261 -2.89 -6.73 -29.18
N ASP A 262 -3.15 -8.01 -29.49
CA ASP A 262 -2.17 -9.10 -29.38
C ASP A 262 -1.00 -8.89 -30.35
N GLU A 263 -1.26 -8.53 -31.61
CA GLU A 263 -0.22 -8.18 -32.58
C GLU A 263 0.67 -7.03 -32.06
N THR A 264 0.04 -5.99 -31.48
CA THR A 264 0.77 -4.86 -30.90
C THR A 264 1.64 -5.30 -29.72
N ALA A 265 1.12 -6.16 -28.85
CA ALA A 265 1.86 -6.69 -27.71
C ALA A 265 3.05 -7.55 -28.15
N LEU A 266 2.87 -8.43 -29.13
CA LEU A 266 3.94 -9.26 -29.69
C LEU A 266 5.04 -8.41 -30.35
N ALA A 267 4.66 -7.38 -31.12
CA ALA A 267 5.62 -6.48 -31.73
C ALA A 267 6.50 -5.76 -30.69
N ILE A 268 5.89 -5.30 -29.60
CA ILE A 268 6.60 -4.66 -28.48
C ILE A 268 7.51 -5.68 -27.78
N ALA A 269 7.02 -6.89 -27.51
CA ALA A 269 7.80 -7.92 -26.86
C ALA A 269 9.04 -8.30 -27.69
N ALA A 270 8.90 -8.40 -29.01
CA ALA A 270 10.02 -8.64 -29.93
C ALA A 270 11.02 -7.47 -29.93
N GLU A 271 10.54 -6.20 -29.95
CA GLU A 271 11.40 -5.02 -29.89
C GLU A 271 12.21 -4.96 -28.59
N LEU A 272 11.61 -5.36 -27.47
CA LEU A 272 12.26 -5.41 -26.16
C LEU A 272 13.10 -6.67 -25.93
N SER A 273 13.21 -7.56 -26.93
CA SER A 273 13.90 -8.86 -26.82
C SER A 273 13.42 -9.72 -25.65
N LEU A 274 12.12 -9.72 -25.40
CA LEU A 274 11.46 -10.50 -24.34
C LEU A 274 10.91 -11.84 -24.83
N LEU A 275 11.05 -12.15 -26.12
CA LEU A 275 10.63 -13.40 -26.78
C LEU A 275 11.85 -14.19 -27.22
#